data_40346da96ab7b8fe248e519870087223
#
_entry.id   40346da96ab7b8fe248e519870087223
#
_cell.length_a   1.000
_cell.length_b   1.000
_cell.length_c   1.000
_cell.angle_alpha   90.00
_cell.angle_beta   90.00
_cell.angle_gamma   90.00
#
_symmetry.space_group_name_H-M   'P 1'
#
loop_
_entity.id
_entity.type
_entity.pdbx_description
1 polymer ?
#
loop_
_entity_poly.entity_id
_entity_poly.type
_entity_poly.pdbx_seq_one_letter_code
_entity_poly.pdbx_strand_id
1 'polypeptide(L)'
;MRETGLSLPDTALLLPISEVLDISVTELLKGERMAKDTHLDMAEVEKLVTKTIDISNQENQIKSAQRAKWRNTYILCLMLSLAELLFIYLLRYVTTISFPMTNLYVGVLLLTIFSGWFCLRAKDILPTYYDENTITSYSDGFFRMNLGTIRISNRNWPHIVKVGRTGLCLIQIFYPLVYLICGILLPIDSKPYTACTLFLVLGIFIPLIYTAKKWS
;
A
#
# COMPACT_ATOMS: atom_id res chain seq x y z
N MET A 1 9.75 -0.94 25.57
CA MET A 1 9.44 -1.50 24.23
C MET A 1 8.18 -2.31 24.37
N ARG A 2 7.11 -1.93 23.71
CA ARG A 2 5.91 -2.78 23.63
C ARG A 2 6.04 -3.57 22.34
N GLU A 3 6.37 -4.85 22.45
CA GLU A 3 6.22 -5.78 21.36
C GLU A 3 4.73 -5.82 21.01
N THR A 4 4.40 -5.31 19.84
CA THR A 4 3.07 -5.50 19.28
C THR A 4 3.01 -6.94 18.79
N GLY A 5 2.47 -7.86 19.57
CA GLY A 5 2.36 -9.28 19.29
C GLY A 5 1.46 -9.63 18.10
N LEU A 6 1.74 -9.05 16.94
CA LEU A 6 0.92 -9.12 15.73
C LEU A 6 1.45 -10.08 14.66
N SER A 7 2.61 -10.68 14.86
CA SER A 7 3.08 -11.76 13.97
C SER A 7 3.85 -12.80 14.76
N LEU A 8 3.46 -14.06 14.59
CA LEU A 8 4.31 -15.17 15.00
C LEU A 8 5.62 -15.08 14.21
N PRO A 9 6.77 -15.38 14.86
CA PRO A 9 8.04 -15.50 14.15
C PRO A 9 7.87 -16.47 12.97
N ASP A 10 8.56 -16.18 11.87
CA ASP A 10 8.63 -17.12 10.76
C ASP A 10 9.08 -18.49 11.32
N THR A 11 8.40 -19.56 10.93
CA THR A 11 8.71 -20.92 11.40
C THR A 11 10.18 -21.28 11.19
N ALA A 12 10.83 -20.69 10.19
CA ALA A 12 12.26 -20.83 9.94
C ALA A 12 13.15 -20.19 11.04
N LEU A 13 12.61 -19.23 11.81
CA LEU A 13 13.35 -18.55 12.89
C LEU A 13 13.15 -19.23 14.26
N LEU A 14 12.20 -20.14 14.41
CA LEU A 14 11.92 -20.80 15.70
C LEU A 14 13.11 -21.60 16.20
N LEU A 15 13.82 -22.29 15.31
CA LEU A 15 14.99 -23.10 15.68
C LEU A 15 16.17 -22.22 16.13
N PRO A 16 16.61 -21.21 15.36
CA PRO A 16 17.67 -20.28 15.81
C PRO A 16 17.32 -19.54 17.10
N ILE A 17 16.07 -19.13 17.29
CA ILE A 17 15.65 -18.46 18.53
C ILE A 17 15.71 -19.41 19.73
N SER A 18 15.29 -20.64 19.57
CA SER A 18 15.32 -21.65 20.63
C SER A 18 16.78 -21.95 21.05
N GLU A 19 17.72 -22.01 20.09
CA GLU A 19 19.14 -22.21 20.35
C GLU A 19 19.75 -21.03 21.13
N VAL A 20 19.44 -19.78 20.71
CA VAL A 20 19.96 -18.58 21.38
C VAL A 20 19.42 -18.43 22.81
N LEU A 21 18.19 -18.82 23.05
CA LEU A 21 17.53 -18.73 24.36
C LEU A 21 17.81 -19.96 25.26
N ASP A 22 18.48 -20.98 24.75
CA ASP A 22 18.72 -22.27 25.44
C ASP A 22 17.43 -22.89 25.98
N ILE A 23 16.39 -22.89 25.14
CA ILE A 23 15.07 -23.47 25.40
C ILE A 23 14.64 -24.34 24.21
N SER A 24 13.77 -25.31 24.46
CA SER A 24 13.21 -26.08 23.35
C SER A 24 12.21 -25.25 22.52
N VAL A 25 12.06 -25.59 21.23
CA VAL A 25 11.05 -24.97 20.37
C VAL A 25 9.65 -25.08 20.98
N THR A 26 9.38 -26.16 21.71
CA THR A 26 8.11 -26.39 22.39
C THR A 26 7.88 -25.44 23.56
N GLU A 27 8.91 -25.18 24.35
CA GLU A 27 8.87 -24.18 25.43
C GLU A 27 8.68 -22.76 24.86
N LEU A 28 9.35 -22.46 23.73
CA LEU A 28 9.18 -21.21 23.02
C LEU A 28 7.72 -21.02 22.54
N LEU A 29 7.09 -22.07 22.01
CA LEU A 29 5.70 -22.02 21.53
C LEU A 29 4.67 -22.00 22.66
N LYS A 30 4.95 -22.67 23.80
CA LYS A 30 4.08 -22.65 24.99
C LYS A 30 4.22 -21.37 25.81
N GLY A 31 5.35 -20.67 25.72
CA GLY A 31 5.67 -19.50 26.55
C GLY A 31 5.99 -19.85 28.00
N GLU A 32 6.20 -21.12 28.34
CA GLU A 32 6.49 -21.62 29.67
C GLU A 32 7.70 -22.58 29.65
N ARG A 33 8.60 -22.43 30.63
CA ARG A 33 9.70 -23.37 30.83
C ARG A 33 9.17 -24.71 31.34
N MET A 34 9.55 -25.79 30.68
CA MET A 34 9.18 -27.15 31.10
C MET A 34 10.22 -27.71 32.05
N ALA A 35 9.78 -28.38 33.13
CA ALA A 35 10.68 -29.12 33.98
C ALA A 35 11.31 -30.29 33.20
N LYS A 36 12.60 -30.55 33.41
CA LYS A 36 13.42 -31.54 32.68
C LYS A 36 12.88 -32.96 32.60
N ASP A 37 11.87 -33.30 33.43
CA ASP A 37 11.31 -34.65 33.55
C ASP A 37 9.92 -34.81 32.90
N THR A 38 9.41 -33.81 32.19
CA THR A 38 8.12 -33.96 31.52
C THR A 38 8.35 -34.61 30.16
N HIS A 39 8.06 -35.89 30.02
CA HIS A 39 7.92 -36.56 28.73
C HIS A 39 6.91 -35.76 27.89
N LEU A 40 7.42 -35.07 26.88
CA LEU A 40 6.58 -34.37 25.91
C LEU A 40 5.69 -35.43 25.22
N ASP A 41 4.39 -35.31 25.44
CA ASP A 41 3.45 -36.13 24.68
C ASP A 41 3.59 -35.70 23.21
N MET A 42 4.06 -36.60 22.36
CA MET A 42 4.28 -36.39 20.94
C MET A 42 3.02 -35.81 20.27
N ALA A 43 1.84 -36.20 20.75
CA ALA A 43 0.56 -35.69 20.28
C ALA A 43 0.34 -34.19 20.60
N GLU A 44 0.87 -33.71 21.73
CA GLU A 44 0.75 -32.31 22.11
C GLU A 44 1.69 -31.42 21.26
N VAL A 45 2.90 -31.91 20.97
CA VAL A 45 3.85 -31.24 20.07
C VAL A 45 3.27 -31.13 18.65
N GLU A 46 2.75 -32.23 18.13
CA GLU A 46 2.12 -32.30 16.80
C GLU A 46 0.93 -31.33 16.71
N LYS A 47 0.10 -31.27 17.75
CA LYS A 47 -1.01 -30.31 17.82
C LYS A 47 -0.55 -28.84 17.82
N LEU A 48 0.52 -28.50 18.53
CA LEU A 48 1.09 -27.15 18.56
C LEU A 48 1.67 -26.77 17.19
N VAL A 49 2.43 -27.66 16.56
CA VAL A 49 3.00 -27.47 15.24
C VAL A 49 1.90 -27.27 14.20
N THR A 50 0.89 -28.14 14.19
CA THR A 50 -0.27 -28.06 13.28
C THR A 50 -0.99 -26.72 13.46
N LYS A 51 -1.27 -26.33 14.70
CA LYS A 51 -1.91 -25.04 14.99
C LYS A 51 -1.08 -23.84 14.48
N THR A 52 0.24 -23.89 14.63
CA THR A 52 1.14 -22.83 14.15
C THR A 52 1.15 -22.74 12.62
N ILE A 53 1.16 -23.89 11.94
CA ILE A 53 1.07 -23.98 10.48
C ILE A 53 -0.28 -23.44 10.00
N ASP A 54 -1.37 -23.79 10.66
CA ASP A 54 -2.72 -23.31 10.29
C ASP A 54 -2.85 -21.80 10.44
N ILE A 55 -2.33 -21.21 11.52
CA ILE A 55 -2.32 -19.76 11.74
C ILE A 55 -1.49 -19.08 10.64
N SER A 56 -0.30 -19.59 10.34
CA SER A 56 0.57 -19.05 9.28
C SER A 56 -0.12 -19.11 7.89
N ASN A 57 -0.80 -20.25 7.60
CA ASN A 57 -1.55 -20.39 6.35
C ASN A 57 -2.72 -19.43 6.25
N GLN A 58 -3.48 -19.23 7.34
CA GLN A 58 -4.57 -18.27 7.38
C GLN A 58 -4.07 -16.84 7.17
N GLU A 59 -2.97 -16.46 7.81
CA GLU A 59 -2.38 -15.14 7.65
C GLU A 59 -1.92 -14.89 6.20
N ASN A 60 -1.29 -15.89 5.58
CA ASN A 60 -0.86 -15.83 4.18
C ASN A 60 -2.07 -15.73 3.22
N GLN A 61 -3.15 -16.45 3.50
CA GLN A 61 -4.39 -16.37 2.71
C GLN A 61 -5.02 -14.98 2.81
N ILE A 62 -5.11 -14.40 4.01
CA ILE A 62 -5.64 -13.04 4.21
C ILE A 62 -4.79 -12.01 3.45
N LYS A 63 -3.46 -12.09 3.57
CA LYS A 63 -2.54 -11.21 2.85
C LYS A 63 -2.67 -11.35 1.33
N SER A 64 -2.81 -12.57 0.83
CA SER A 64 -2.98 -12.83 -0.61
C SER A 64 -4.32 -12.31 -1.13
N ALA A 65 -5.41 -12.51 -0.40
CA ALA A 65 -6.73 -12.00 -0.73
C ALA A 65 -6.77 -10.47 -0.75
N GLN A 66 -6.11 -9.83 0.22
CA GLN A 66 -6.00 -8.38 0.27
C GLN A 66 -5.20 -7.81 -0.91
N ARG A 67 -4.09 -8.45 -1.30
CA ARG A 67 -3.32 -8.08 -2.50
C ARG A 67 -4.15 -8.27 -3.78
N ALA A 68 -4.88 -9.37 -3.90
CA ALA A 68 -5.77 -9.63 -5.03
C ALA A 68 -6.87 -8.56 -5.13
N LYS A 69 -7.47 -8.16 -4.01
CA LYS A 69 -8.46 -7.09 -3.96
C LYS A 69 -7.90 -5.79 -4.54
N TRP A 70 -6.74 -5.32 -4.08
CA TRP A 70 -6.14 -4.07 -4.56
C TRP A 70 -5.70 -4.15 -6.01
N ARG A 71 -5.18 -5.30 -6.46
CA ARG A 71 -4.87 -5.55 -7.86
C ARG A 71 -6.11 -5.43 -8.73
N ASN A 72 -7.21 -6.08 -8.35
CA ASN A 72 -8.47 -6.05 -9.10
C ASN A 72 -9.07 -4.63 -9.11
N THR A 73 -9.02 -3.91 -7.99
CA THR A 73 -9.44 -2.50 -7.92
C THR A 73 -8.63 -1.63 -8.88
N TYR A 74 -7.31 -1.79 -8.91
CA TYR A 74 -6.43 -1.06 -9.83
C TYR A 74 -6.77 -1.35 -11.31
N ILE A 75 -6.96 -2.63 -11.66
CA ILE A 75 -7.32 -3.02 -13.04
C ILE A 75 -8.67 -2.40 -13.42
N LEU A 76 -9.65 -2.41 -12.52
CA LEU A 76 -10.95 -1.77 -12.75
C LEU A 76 -10.80 -0.26 -13.00
N CYS A 77 -10.05 0.44 -12.15
CA CYS A 77 -9.78 1.88 -12.32
C CYS A 77 -9.05 2.18 -13.63
N LEU A 78 -8.09 1.33 -14.01
CA LEU A 78 -7.35 1.45 -15.27
C LEU A 78 -8.30 1.31 -16.48
N MET A 79 -9.14 0.28 -16.48
CA MET A 79 -10.12 0.08 -17.57
C MET A 79 -11.11 1.24 -17.67
N LEU A 80 -11.57 1.76 -16.53
CA LEU A 80 -12.46 2.90 -16.50
C LEU A 80 -11.78 4.16 -17.09
N SER A 81 -10.57 4.47 -16.64
CA SER A 81 -9.83 5.64 -17.13
C SER A 81 -9.49 5.55 -18.62
N LEU A 82 -9.22 4.35 -19.14
CA LEU A 82 -9.03 4.13 -20.57
C LEU A 82 -10.35 4.33 -21.36
N ALA A 83 -11.47 3.86 -20.82
CA ALA A 83 -12.78 4.10 -21.43
C ALA A 83 -13.14 5.59 -21.46
N GLU A 84 -12.83 6.33 -20.40
CA GLU A 84 -13.01 7.78 -20.33
C GLU A 84 -12.14 8.51 -21.35
N LEU A 85 -10.87 8.14 -21.49
CA LEU A 85 -9.99 8.70 -22.51
C LEU A 85 -10.52 8.46 -23.92
N LEU A 86 -10.99 7.24 -24.20
CA LEU A 86 -11.61 6.91 -25.49
C LEU A 86 -12.87 7.75 -25.72
N PHE A 87 -13.72 7.89 -24.72
CA PHE A 87 -14.93 8.73 -24.78
C PHE A 87 -14.58 10.20 -25.06
N ILE A 88 -13.62 10.76 -24.36
CA ILE A 88 -13.16 12.14 -24.57
C ILE A 88 -12.58 12.33 -25.98
N TYR A 89 -11.82 11.34 -26.46
CA TYR A 89 -11.27 11.35 -27.81
C TYR A 89 -12.38 11.36 -28.90
N LEU A 90 -13.40 10.49 -28.75
CA LEU A 90 -14.56 10.43 -29.65
C LEU A 90 -15.38 11.70 -29.58
N LEU A 91 -15.62 12.23 -28.37
CA LEU A 91 -16.35 13.47 -28.18
C LEU A 91 -15.66 14.63 -28.90
N ARG A 92 -14.36 14.72 -28.80
CA ARG A 92 -13.56 15.73 -29.53
C ARG A 92 -13.67 15.60 -31.06
N TYR A 93 -13.78 14.38 -31.56
CA TYR A 93 -13.96 14.13 -33.00
C TYR A 93 -15.33 14.61 -33.50
N VAL A 94 -16.38 14.43 -32.69
CA VAL A 94 -17.75 14.79 -33.04
C VAL A 94 -18.06 16.28 -32.77
N THR A 95 -17.38 16.86 -31.76
CA THR A 95 -17.62 18.26 -31.35
C THR A 95 -16.42 19.15 -31.72
N THR A 96 -16.69 20.44 -31.84
CA THR A 96 -15.64 21.45 -32.12
C THR A 96 -14.85 21.86 -30.87
N ILE A 97 -15.05 21.15 -29.74
CA ILE A 97 -14.37 21.46 -28.48
C ILE A 97 -12.88 21.14 -28.61
N SER A 98 -12.05 22.16 -28.40
CA SER A 98 -10.59 22.03 -28.46
C SER A 98 -9.98 22.30 -27.08
N PHE A 99 -9.21 21.35 -26.58
CA PHE A 99 -8.40 21.48 -25.37
C PHE A 99 -7.11 20.68 -25.50
N PRO A 100 -6.05 20.99 -24.71
CA PRO A 100 -4.75 20.38 -24.86
C PRO A 100 -4.73 18.93 -24.37
N MET A 101 -4.87 17.97 -25.27
CA MET A 101 -4.90 16.52 -24.96
C MET A 101 -3.59 16.01 -24.34
N THR A 102 -2.46 16.65 -24.64
CA THR A 102 -1.15 16.23 -24.12
C THR A 102 -1.12 16.23 -22.59
N ASN A 103 -1.65 17.30 -21.97
CA ASN A 103 -1.70 17.39 -20.51
C ASN A 103 -2.59 16.31 -19.89
N LEU A 104 -3.70 15.98 -20.54
CA LEU A 104 -4.59 14.90 -20.11
C LEU A 104 -3.86 13.54 -20.14
N TYR A 105 -3.19 13.22 -21.25
CA TYR A 105 -2.47 11.94 -21.38
C TYR A 105 -1.32 11.83 -20.36
N VAL A 106 -0.54 12.89 -20.20
CA VAL A 106 0.56 12.92 -19.21
C VAL A 106 0.00 12.76 -17.79
N GLY A 107 -1.07 13.46 -17.46
CA GLY A 107 -1.70 13.34 -16.14
C GLY A 107 -2.21 11.92 -15.85
N VAL A 108 -2.96 11.32 -16.77
CA VAL A 108 -3.44 9.93 -16.64
C VAL A 108 -2.29 8.95 -16.55
N LEU A 109 -1.23 9.11 -17.36
CA LEU A 109 -0.04 8.25 -17.33
C LEU A 109 0.64 8.30 -15.95
N LEU A 110 0.87 9.49 -15.42
CA LEU A 110 1.47 9.65 -14.09
C LEU A 110 0.59 9.01 -13.01
N LEU A 111 -0.71 9.28 -13.00
CA LEU A 111 -1.64 8.69 -12.06
C LEU A 111 -1.65 7.15 -12.16
N THR A 112 -1.61 6.61 -13.35
CA THR A 112 -1.53 5.16 -13.59
C THR A 112 -0.25 4.54 -13.00
N ILE A 113 0.90 5.19 -13.19
CA ILE A 113 2.18 4.71 -12.64
C ILE A 113 2.15 4.75 -11.11
N PHE A 114 1.71 5.87 -10.51
CA PHE A 114 1.66 6.01 -9.06
C PHE A 114 0.62 5.09 -8.41
N SER A 115 -0.60 5.01 -8.95
CA SER A 115 -1.63 4.10 -8.45
C SER A 115 -1.21 2.63 -8.60
N GLY A 116 -0.57 2.28 -9.71
CA GLY A 116 0.01 0.96 -9.93
C GLY A 116 1.05 0.59 -8.88
N TRP A 117 1.97 1.51 -8.56
CA TRP A 117 2.95 1.27 -7.52
C TRP A 117 2.27 1.02 -6.15
N PHE A 118 1.36 1.90 -5.71
CA PHE A 118 0.65 1.75 -4.44
C PHE A 118 -0.19 0.47 -4.37
N CYS A 119 -0.89 0.10 -5.45
CA CYS A 119 -1.79 -1.05 -5.45
C CYS A 119 -1.10 -2.40 -5.65
N LEU A 120 0.01 -2.44 -6.43
CA LEU A 120 0.67 -3.68 -6.81
C LEU A 120 1.96 -3.96 -6.02
N ARG A 121 2.75 -2.90 -5.69
CA ARG A 121 4.09 -3.03 -5.12
C ARG A 121 4.17 -2.65 -3.65
N ALA A 122 3.43 -1.64 -3.19
CA ALA A 122 3.54 -1.15 -1.82
C ALA A 122 3.23 -2.26 -0.81
N LYS A 123 4.20 -2.54 0.07
CA LYS A 123 4.06 -3.50 1.16
C LYS A 123 3.27 -2.86 2.30
N ASP A 124 2.41 -3.63 2.96
CA ASP A 124 1.63 -3.15 4.09
C ASP A 124 2.46 -3.08 5.39
N ILE A 125 3.58 -3.80 5.45
CA ILE A 125 4.48 -3.87 6.61
C ILE A 125 5.88 -3.46 6.15
N LEU A 126 6.50 -2.60 6.92
CA LEU A 126 7.89 -2.16 6.73
C LEU A 126 8.87 -3.06 7.51
N PRO A 127 10.15 -3.14 7.07
CA PRO A 127 11.22 -3.72 7.87
C PRO A 127 11.34 -3.06 9.25
N THR A 128 11.74 -3.82 10.26
CA THR A 128 11.85 -3.38 11.66
C THR A 128 12.73 -2.15 11.89
N TYR A 129 13.73 -1.95 11.04
CA TYR A 129 14.62 -0.79 11.13
C TYR A 129 13.89 0.57 10.99
N TYR A 130 12.69 0.62 10.38
CA TYR A 130 11.86 1.83 10.35
C TYR A 130 11.25 2.18 11.70
N ASP A 131 11.06 1.17 12.56
CA ASP A 131 10.54 1.40 13.93
C ASP A 131 11.65 1.76 14.91
N GLU A 132 12.88 1.27 14.66
CA GLU A 132 14.05 1.53 15.49
C GLU A 132 14.69 2.89 15.22
N ASN A 133 14.56 3.41 13.99
CA ASN A 133 15.21 4.65 13.56
C ASN A 133 14.18 5.73 13.19
N THR A 134 14.58 7.00 13.30
CA THR A 134 13.79 8.15 12.87
C THR A 134 13.93 8.38 11.35
N ILE A 135 13.25 7.55 10.54
CA ILE A 135 13.31 7.62 9.09
C ILE A 135 12.10 8.38 8.57
N THR A 136 12.33 9.41 7.75
CA THR A 136 11.31 10.25 7.15
C THR A 136 11.06 9.94 5.66
N SER A 137 11.90 9.08 5.08
CA SER A 137 11.81 8.71 3.67
C SER A 137 11.65 7.21 3.48
N TYR A 138 10.75 6.82 2.60
CA TYR A 138 10.58 5.45 2.15
C TYR A 138 11.26 5.26 0.80
N SER A 139 11.99 4.17 0.63
CA SER A 139 12.64 3.81 -0.63
C SER A 139 12.38 2.34 -0.96
N ASP A 140 11.88 2.06 -2.15
CA ASP A 140 11.70 0.71 -2.70
C ASP A 140 12.11 0.71 -4.17
N GLY A 141 13.34 0.25 -4.42
CA GLY A 141 13.94 0.31 -5.75
C GLY A 141 14.09 1.74 -6.26
N PHE A 142 13.45 2.05 -7.37
CA PHE A 142 13.47 3.39 -7.97
C PHE A 142 12.45 4.36 -7.35
N PHE A 143 11.47 3.86 -6.61
CA PHE A 143 10.46 4.70 -5.97
C PHE A 143 10.97 5.23 -4.63
N ARG A 144 10.93 6.55 -4.48
CA ARG A 144 11.27 7.24 -3.25
C ARG A 144 10.17 8.20 -2.88
N MET A 145 9.73 8.14 -1.63
CA MET A 145 8.73 9.03 -1.07
C MET A 145 9.28 9.66 0.21
N ASN A 146 9.24 10.98 0.28
CA ASN A 146 9.63 11.72 1.47
C ASN A 146 8.40 12.46 2.01
N LEU A 147 8.07 12.25 3.27
CA LEU A 147 6.94 12.90 3.96
C LEU A 147 7.39 14.11 4.80
N GLY A 148 8.51 14.73 4.43
CA GLY A 148 9.05 15.89 5.13
C GLY A 148 9.66 15.50 6.48
N THR A 149 9.14 16.06 7.57
CA THR A 149 9.64 15.82 8.94
C THR A 149 8.92 14.68 9.67
N ILE A 150 7.98 13.99 9.00
CA ILE A 150 7.16 12.96 9.64
C ILE A 150 7.89 11.63 9.60
N ARG A 151 8.06 11.01 10.77
CA ARG A 151 8.63 9.67 10.90
C ARG A 151 7.72 8.64 10.24
N ILE A 152 8.30 7.75 9.44
CA ILE A 152 7.63 6.58 8.87
C ILE A 152 7.90 5.39 9.79
N SER A 153 6.83 4.70 10.20
CA SER A 153 6.89 3.54 11.09
C SER A 153 5.77 2.55 10.74
N ASN A 154 5.84 1.33 11.24
CA ASN A 154 4.77 0.34 11.05
C ASN A 154 3.44 0.76 11.68
N ARG A 155 3.44 1.77 12.56
CA ARG A 155 2.22 2.33 13.14
C ARG A 155 1.43 3.19 12.14
N ASN A 156 2.09 4.04 11.37
CA ASN A 156 1.42 4.96 10.43
C ASN A 156 1.42 4.47 8.97
N TRP A 157 2.36 3.63 8.60
CA TRP A 157 2.54 3.16 7.22
C TRP A 157 1.31 2.47 6.60
N PRO A 158 0.61 1.51 7.28
CA PRO A 158 -0.58 0.88 6.72
C PRO A 158 -1.68 1.88 6.38
N HIS A 159 -1.82 2.93 7.21
CA HIS A 159 -2.78 4.01 6.97
C HIS A 159 -2.39 4.88 5.77
N ILE A 160 -1.10 5.20 5.63
CA ILE A 160 -0.55 5.93 4.49
C ILE A 160 -0.78 5.15 3.19
N VAL A 161 -0.45 3.86 3.18
CA VAL A 161 -0.65 2.99 2.01
C VAL A 161 -2.12 2.87 1.64
N LYS A 162 -3.01 2.72 2.62
CA LYS A 162 -4.46 2.66 2.40
C LYS A 162 -4.99 3.96 1.77
N VAL A 163 -4.59 5.11 2.31
CA VAL A 163 -5.00 6.42 1.77
C VAL A 163 -4.40 6.64 0.38
N GLY A 164 -3.14 6.24 0.16
CA GLY A 164 -2.50 6.29 -1.16
C GLY A 164 -3.25 5.46 -2.21
N ARG A 165 -3.59 4.20 -1.88
CA ARG A 165 -4.34 3.30 -2.76
C ARG A 165 -5.72 3.88 -3.12
N THR A 166 -6.50 4.25 -2.10
CA THR A 166 -7.86 4.77 -2.32
C THR A 166 -7.86 6.12 -3.01
N GLY A 167 -7.01 7.05 -2.56
CA GLY A 167 -6.94 8.40 -3.09
C GLY A 167 -6.47 8.44 -4.56
N LEU A 168 -5.41 7.69 -4.89
CA LEU A 168 -4.92 7.63 -6.27
C LEU A 168 -5.92 6.97 -7.23
N CYS A 169 -6.59 5.89 -6.80
CA CYS A 169 -7.64 5.26 -7.61
C CYS A 169 -8.81 6.22 -7.84
N LEU A 170 -9.23 6.97 -6.82
CA LEU A 170 -10.30 7.96 -6.97
C LEU A 170 -9.87 9.10 -7.91
N ILE A 171 -8.69 9.67 -7.69
CA ILE A 171 -8.18 10.75 -8.56
C ILE A 171 -8.03 10.24 -10.00
N GLN A 172 -7.58 9.03 -10.23
CA GLN A 172 -7.44 8.43 -11.56
C GLN A 172 -8.77 8.38 -12.33
N ILE A 173 -9.89 8.12 -11.64
CA ILE A 173 -11.24 8.13 -12.23
C ILE A 173 -11.73 9.57 -12.44
N PHE A 174 -11.63 10.43 -11.41
CA PHE A 174 -12.20 11.76 -11.48
C PHE A 174 -11.41 12.74 -12.34
N TYR A 175 -10.11 12.53 -12.51
CA TYR A 175 -9.24 13.46 -13.25
C TYR A 175 -9.66 13.67 -14.72
N PRO A 176 -9.93 12.64 -15.54
CA PRO A 176 -10.38 12.85 -16.92
C PRO A 176 -11.72 13.58 -17.00
N LEU A 177 -12.65 13.30 -16.07
CA LEU A 177 -13.95 13.96 -16.00
C LEU A 177 -13.82 15.45 -15.66
N VAL A 178 -13.02 15.77 -14.64
CA VAL A 178 -12.74 17.17 -14.25
C VAL A 178 -12.06 17.90 -15.40
N TYR A 179 -11.12 17.24 -16.09
CA TYR A 179 -10.43 17.81 -17.23
C TYR A 179 -11.39 18.13 -18.39
N LEU A 180 -12.35 17.24 -18.66
CA LEU A 180 -13.39 17.46 -19.65
C LEU A 180 -14.29 18.65 -19.27
N ILE A 181 -14.73 18.74 -18.02
CA ILE A 181 -15.53 19.86 -17.51
C ILE A 181 -14.75 21.18 -17.66
N CYS A 182 -13.49 21.19 -17.28
CA CYS A 182 -12.62 22.36 -17.50
C CYS A 182 -12.51 22.71 -18.99
N GLY A 183 -12.45 21.70 -19.87
CA GLY A 183 -12.40 21.88 -21.32
C GLY A 183 -13.63 22.54 -21.92
N ILE A 184 -14.79 22.34 -21.28
CA ILE A 184 -16.07 22.96 -21.70
C ILE A 184 -16.19 24.39 -21.15
N LEU A 185 -15.71 24.63 -19.92
CA LEU A 185 -15.94 25.89 -19.20
C LEU A 185 -14.82 26.93 -19.38
N LEU A 186 -13.59 26.52 -19.67
CA LEU A 186 -12.42 27.39 -19.71
C LEU A 186 -11.97 27.68 -21.16
N PRO A 187 -11.38 28.83 -21.43
CA PRO A 187 -10.82 29.13 -22.74
C PRO A 187 -9.64 28.22 -23.08
N ILE A 188 -9.31 28.10 -24.35
CA ILE A 188 -8.32 27.17 -24.92
C ILE A 188 -6.86 27.43 -24.43
N ASP A 189 -6.63 28.41 -23.57
CA ASP A 189 -5.30 28.65 -23.01
C ASP A 189 -4.78 27.44 -22.21
N SER A 190 -3.55 26.98 -22.46
CA SER A 190 -2.95 25.81 -21.82
C SER A 190 -2.63 25.98 -20.34
N LYS A 191 -2.46 27.21 -19.86
CA LYS A 191 -2.05 27.51 -18.48
C LYS A 191 -3.02 27.01 -17.41
N PRO A 192 -4.35 27.25 -17.48
CA PRO A 192 -5.28 26.76 -16.48
C PRO A 192 -5.35 25.22 -16.45
N TYR A 193 -5.19 24.55 -17.59
CA TYR A 193 -5.18 23.07 -17.65
C TYR A 193 -3.94 22.49 -16.98
N THR A 194 -2.77 23.08 -17.21
CA THR A 194 -1.52 22.66 -16.54
C THR A 194 -1.61 22.87 -15.03
N ALA A 195 -2.13 24.01 -14.60
CA ALA A 195 -2.34 24.30 -13.18
C ALA A 195 -3.34 23.31 -12.53
N CYS A 196 -4.45 23.01 -13.19
CA CYS A 196 -5.43 22.03 -12.72
C CYS A 196 -4.82 20.63 -12.59
N THR A 197 -4.03 20.21 -13.58
CA THR A 197 -3.33 18.91 -13.55
C THR A 197 -2.34 18.84 -12.37
N LEU A 198 -1.52 19.86 -12.19
CA LEU A 198 -0.57 19.94 -11.08
C LEU A 198 -1.29 19.93 -9.73
N PHE A 199 -2.36 20.72 -9.58
CA PHE A 199 -3.11 20.79 -8.33
C PHE A 199 -3.75 19.42 -7.96
N LEU A 200 -4.32 18.71 -8.93
CA LEU A 200 -4.91 17.40 -8.71
C LEU A 200 -3.87 16.33 -8.38
N VAL A 201 -2.75 16.30 -9.11
CA VAL A 201 -1.67 15.33 -8.86
C VAL A 201 -0.98 15.61 -7.52
N LEU A 202 -0.71 16.86 -7.20
CA LEU A 202 -0.09 17.23 -5.93
C LEU A 202 -1.07 17.13 -4.75
N GLY A 203 -2.37 17.27 -5.00
CA GLY A 203 -3.41 17.20 -3.98
C GLY A 203 -3.46 15.88 -3.21
N ILE A 204 -2.92 14.77 -3.78
CA ILE A 204 -2.82 13.49 -3.07
C ILE A 204 -1.85 13.56 -1.88
N PHE A 205 -0.84 14.42 -1.93
CA PHE A 205 0.14 14.53 -0.84
C PHE A 205 -0.46 15.11 0.44
N ILE A 206 -1.49 15.95 0.34
CA ILE A 206 -2.17 16.54 1.50
C ILE A 206 -2.78 15.47 2.40
N PRO A 207 -3.67 14.57 1.91
CA PRO A 207 -4.22 13.50 2.75
C PRO A 207 -3.17 12.48 3.20
N LEU A 208 -2.10 12.23 2.43
CA LEU A 208 -0.99 11.37 2.83
C LEU A 208 -0.24 11.96 4.03
N ILE A 209 0.15 13.24 3.96
CA ILE A 209 0.84 13.95 5.02
C ILE A 209 -0.04 14.06 6.28
N TYR A 210 -1.32 14.40 6.11
CA TYR A 210 -2.28 14.48 7.21
C TYR A 210 -2.42 13.13 7.93
N THR A 211 -2.57 12.05 7.16
CA THR A 211 -2.69 10.69 7.71
C THR A 211 -1.40 10.27 8.43
N ALA A 212 -0.26 10.52 7.83
CA ALA A 212 1.04 10.23 8.42
C ALA A 212 1.23 10.96 9.76
N LYS A 213 0.83 12.25 9.84
CA LYS A 213 0.90 13.04 11.07
C LYS A 213 -0.10 12.58 12.14
N LYS A 214 -1.30 12.17 11.73
CA LYS A 214 -2.34 11.73 12.67
C LYS A 214 -1.96 10.46 13.44
N TRP A 215 -1.22 9.56 12.79
CA TRP A 215 -0.84 8.26 13.33
C TRP A 215 0.65 8.15 13.69
N SER A 216 1.38 9.25 13.65
CA SER A 216 2.79 9.36 14.04
C SER A 216 3.02 9.24 15.56
#